data_97fe1322de31eabdda3789c856c011d8
#
_entry.id   97fe1322de31eabdda3789c856c011d8
#
_cell.length_a   1.000
_cell.length_b   1.000
_cell.length_c   1.000
_cell.angle_alpha   90.00
_cell.angle_beta   90.00
_cell.angle_gamma   90.00
#
_symmetry.space_group_name_H-M   'P 1'
#
loop_
_entity.id
_entity.type
_entity.pdbx_description
1 polymer ?
#
loop_
_entity_poly.entity_id
_entity_poly.type
_entity_poly.pdbx_seq_one_letter_code
_entity_poly.pdbx_strand_id
1 'polypeptide(L)'
;MRILVVDDDTEILGLLKRGLAYEGYVVEIAADGNEALAKARDHEPDLVILDVMMPGIDGLEVSKRLRQAGDVPILMLTAKGSVTDIVAGLGSGADDYLVKPFAFDELLARVKARLRRRQVGEGEVLRFGDLSLNTATREVKRGDEVIALTAQEFALLEFFMRNPRQVLKRDRIYERVWGYDFGGESNVIEVYVLYLRTKLEAGGGPRLIHTVRGVGYVLKE
;
A
#
# COMPACT_ATOMS: atom_id res chain seq x y z
N MET A 1 -15.43 -9.19 5.30
CA MET A 1 -14.57 -8.03 5.07
C MET A 1 -15.32 -7.00 4.26
N ARG A 2 -15.22 -5.72 4.62
CA ARG A 2 -15.92 -4.59 4.00
C ARG A 2 -14.97 -3.82 3.08
N ILE A 3 -15.39 -3.59 1.85
CA ILE A 3 -14.62 -2.83 0.86
C ILE A 3 -15.43 -1.58 0.48
N LEU A 4 -14.80 -0.40 0.55
CA LEU A 4 -15.36 0.84 0.03
C LEU A 4 -14.78 1.08 -1.37
N VAL A 5 -15.63 1.19 -2.39
CA VAL A 5 -15.25 1.51 -3.77
C VAL A 5 -15.68 2.93 -4.08
N VAL A 6 -14.75 3.75 -4.53
CA VAL A 6 -14.95 5.19 -4.79
C VAL A 6 -14.53 5.51 -6.23
N ASP A 7 -15.47 5.92 -7.04
CA ASP A 7 -15.25 6.29 -8.45
C ASP A 7 -16.43 7.17 -8.90
N ASP A 8 -16.23 8.17 -9.72
CA ASP A 8 -17.33 8.98 -10.27
C ASP A 8 -18.04 8.29 -11.46
N ASP A 9 -17.42 7.24 -12.01
CA ASP A 9 -18.02 6.40 -13.04
C ASP A 9 -18.94 5.32 -12.43
N THR A 10 -20.25 5.51 -12.61
CA THR A 10 -21.27 4.59 -12.11
C THR A 10 -21.23 3.19 -12.72
N GLU A 11 -20.68 3.03 -13.93
CA GLU A 11 -20.51 1.72 -14.58
C GLU A 11 -19.38 0.94 -13.89
N ILE A 12 -18.26 1.60 -13.59
CA ILE A 12 -17.15 1.03 -12.82
C ILE A 12 -17.62 0.65 -11.41
N LEU A 13 -18.32 1.53 -10.71
CA LEU A 13 -18.90 1.23 -9.40
C LEU A 13 -19.80 -0.01 -9.45
N GLY A 14 -20.70 -0.08 -10.45
CA GLY A 14 -21.60 -1.21 -10.63
C GLY A 14 -20.86 -2.52 -10.93
N LEU A 15 -19.84 -2.47 -11.77
CA LEU A 15 -19.00 -3.64 -12.11
C LEU A 15 -18.26 -4.15 -10.87
N LEU A 16 -17.54 -3.27 -10.18
CA LEU A 16 -16.74 -3.64 -9.01
C LEU A 16 -17.62 -4.11 -7.85
N LYS A 17 -18.76 -3.46 -7.60
CA LYS A 17 -19.70 -3.90 -6.58
C LYS A 17 -20.18 -5.33 -6.82
N ARG A 18 -20.60 -5.66 -8.03
CA ARG A 18 -21.08 -7.01 -8.37
C ARG A 18 -19.94 -8.04 -8.29
N GLY A 19 -18.80 -7.76 -8.88
CA GLY A 19 -17.66 -8.68 -8.90
C GLY A 19 -17.14 -8.99 -7.50
N LEU A 20 -16.90 -7.96 -6.69
CA LEU A 20 -16.40 -8.14 -5.32
C LEU A 20 -17.45 -8.77 -4.38
N ALA A 21 -18.75 -8.45 -4.56
CA ALA A 21 -19.81 -9.12 -3.80
C ALA A 21 -19.91 -10.61 -4.15
N TYR A 22 -19.72 -10.99 -5.42
CA TYR A 22 -19.65 -12.39 -5.84
C TYR A 22 -18.50 -13.15 -5.16
N GLU A 23 -17.36 -12.46 -4.92
CA GLU A 23 -16.21 -12.98 -4.16
C GLU A 23 -16.42 -12.99 -2.63
N GLY A 24 -17.61 -12.63 -2.15
CA GLY A 24 -18.01 -12.71 -0.74
C GLY A 24 -17.66 -11.49 0.11
N TYR A 25 -17.30 -10.35 -0.49
CA TYR A 25 -17.05 -9.10 0.22
C TYR A 25 -18.35 -8.32 0.44
N VAL A 26 -18.44 -7.58 1.55
CA VAL A 26 -19.45 -6.54 1.75
C VAL A 26 -18.93 -5.27 1.07
N VAL A 27 -19.65 -4.79 0.04
CA VAL A 27 -19.19 -3.69 -0.80
C VAL A 27 -20.08 -2.48 -0.63
N GLU A 28 -19.50 -1.37 -0.17
CA GLU A 28 -20.08 -0.04 -0.21
C GLU A 28 -19.47 0.75 -1.38
N ILE A 29 -20.26 1.62 -1.98
CA ILE A 29 -19.83 2.46 -3.10
C ILE A 29 -20.02 3.92 -2.75
N ALA A 30 -19.16 4.80 -3.25
CA ALA A 30 -19.29 6.25 -3.17
C ALA A 30 -18.98 6.85 -4.54
N ALA A 31 -19.74 7.86 -4.96
CA ALA A 31 -19.59 8.51 -6.25
C ALA A 31 -18.71 9.77 -6.20
N ASP A 32 -18.29 10.18 -5.02
CA ASP A 32 -17.38 11.32 -4.81
C ASP A 32 -16.60 11.21 -3.51
N GLY A 33 -15.60 12.11 -3.35
CA GLY A 33 -14.72 12.10 -2.19
C GLY A 33 -15.39 12.45 -0.86
N ASN A 34 -16.43 13.28 -0.85
CA ASN A 34 -17.15 13.64 0.38
C ASN A 34 -17.98 12.46 0.89
N GLU A 35 -18.69 11.78 -0.03
CA GLU A 35 -19.44 10.58 0.28
C GLU A 35 -18.50 9.46 0.77
N ALA A 36 -17.32 9.32 0.14
CA ALA A 36 -16.32 8.36 0.54
C ALA A 36 -15.85 8.57 1.99
N LEU A 37 -15.49 9.80 2.35
CA LEU A 37 -15.05 10.16 3.70
C LEU A 37 -16.15 9.97 4.75
N ALA A 38 -17.42 10.30 4.42
CA ALA A 38 -18.55 10.07 5.29
C ALA A 38 -18.75 8.57 5.55
N LYS A 39 -18.79 7.74 4.50
CA LYS A 39 -18.97 6.29 4.61
C LYS A 39 -17.81 5.61 5.35
N ALA A 40 -16.57 6.02 5.09
CA ALA A 40 -15.41 5.49 5.78
C ALA A 40 -15.42 5.76 7.29
N ARG A 41 -15.97 6.92 7.71
CA ARG A 41 -16.14 7.28 9.11
C ARG A 41 -17.28 6.50 9.79
N ASP A 42 -18.41 6.34 9.08
CA ASP A 42 -19.59 5.69 9.63
C ASP A 42 -19.45 4.16 9.71
N HIS A 43 -18.73 3.59 8.75
CA HIS A 43 -18.47 2.15 8.64
C HIS A 43 -17.03 1.90 8.23
N GLU A 44 -16.11 1.81 9.17
CA GLU A 44 -14.69 1.60 8.91
C GLU A 44 -14.46 0.44 7.91
N PRO A 45 -13.92 0.72 6.69
CA PRO A 45 -13.67 -0.32 5.71
C PRO A 45 -12.39 -1.11 6.03
N ASP A 46 -12.34 -2.37 5.56
CA ASP A 46 -11.11 -3.17 5.60
C ASP A 46 -10.16 -2.83 4.45
N LEU A 47 -10.67 -2.24 3.37
CA LEU A 47 -9.92 -1.77 2.21
C LEU A 47 -10.74 -0.70 1.46
N VAL A 48 -10.04 0.30 0.92
CA VAL A 48 -10.62 1.30 0.02
C VAL A 48 -10.04 1.14 -1.38
N ILE A 49 -10.90 1.05 -2.40
CA ILE A 49 -10.55 1.16 -3.81
C ILE A 49 -10.95 2.56 -4.25
N LEU A 50 -10.02 3.37 -4.73
CA LEU A 50 -10.20 4.81 -4.85
C LEU A 50 -9.73 5.32 -6.21
N ASP A 51 -10.61 5.89 -7.01
CA ASP A 51 -10.18 6.60 -8.21
C ASP A 51 -9.39 7.87 -7.86
N VAL A 52 -8.34 8.13 -8.61
CA VAL A 52 -7.53 9.34 -8.47
C VAL A 52 -8.27 10.56 -8.99
N MET A 53 -8.92 10.42 -10.15
CA MET A 53 -9.48 11.54 -10.89
C MET A 53 -10.99 11.65 -10.69
N MET A 54 -11.39 12.34 -9.64
CA MET A 54 -12.80 12.60 -9.36
C MET A 54 -13.08 14.11 -9.26
N PRO A 55 -14.29 14.57 -9.62
CA PRO A 55 -14.67 15.96 -9.44
C PRO A 55 -14.79 16.35 -7.96
N GLY A 56 -14.42 17.58 -7.63
CA GLY A 56 -14.49 18.11 -6.26
C GLY A 56 -13.25 17.73 -5.44
N ILE A 57 -13.39 16.85 -4.47
CA ILE A 57 -12.25 16.32 -3.70
C ILE A 57 -11.69 15.12 -4.47
N ASP A 58 -10.46 15.26 -4.96
CA ASP A 58 -9.78 14.19 -5.71
C ASP A 58 -9.37 13.02 -4.81
N GLY A 59 -9.01 11.88 -5.43
CA GLY A 59 -8.63 10.69 -4.69
C GLY A 59 -7.35 10.87 -3.88
N LEU A 60 -6.43 11.74 -4.26
CA LEU A 60 -5.20 12.01 -3.51
C LEU A 60 -5.51 12.69 -2.17
N GLU A 61 -6.41 13.66 -2.19
CA GLU A 61 -6.85 14.35 -0.98
C GLU A 61 -7.69 13.44 -0.07
N VAL A 62 -8.59 12.61 -0.67
CA VAL A 62 -9.32 11.57 0.08
C VAL A 62 -8.34 10.61 0.76
N SER A 63 -7.34 10.12 0.05
CA SER A 63 -6.30 9.23 0.59
C SER A 63 -5.57 9.84 1.77
N LYS A 64 -5.14 11.11 1.67
CA LYS A 64 -4.49 11.83 2.77
C LYS A 64 -5.36 11.90 4.02
N ARG A 65 -6.65 12.25 3.87
CA ARG A 65 -7.59 12.33 5.00
C ARG A 65 -7.87 10.97 5.63
N LEU A 66 -8.01 9.92 4.83
CA LEU A 66 -8.14 8.56 5.33
C LEU A 66 -6.90 8.14 6.13
N ARG A 67 -5.70 8.49 5.65
CA ARG A 67 -4.44 8.22 6.36
C ARG A 67 -4.30 8.97 7.69
N GLN A 68 -4.81 10.17 7.78
CA GLN A 68 -4.85 10.92 9.04
C GLN A 68 -5.82 10.31 10.05
N ALA A 69 -6.89 9.66 9.57
CA ALA A 69 -7.90 9.04 10.41
C ALA A 69 -7.54 7.60 10.83
N GLY A 70 -6.71 6.88 10.06
CA GLY A 70 -6.37 5.49 10.33
C GLY A 70 -5.48 4.85 9.29
N ASP A 71 -5.26 3.55 9.44
CA ASP A 71 -4.32 2.76 8.62
C ASP A 71 -5.04 1.79 7.65
N VAL A 72 -6.18 2.22 7.11
CA VAL A 72 -6.94 1.42 6.14
C VAL A 72 -6.15 1.26 4.84
N PRO A 73 -6.00 0.03 4.28
CA PRO A 73 -5.34 -0.16 3.00
C PRO A 73 -6.07 0.56 1.87
N ILE A 74 -5.32 1.28 1.01
CA ILE A 74 -5.86 2.04 -0.12
C ILE A 74 -5.25 1.54 -1.43
N LEU A 75 -6.10 1.03 -2.34
CA LEU A 75 -5.77 0.69 -3.71
C LEU A 75 -6.27 1.82 -4.63
N MET A 76 -5.35 2.58 -5.21
CA MET A 76 -5.70 3.65 -6.15
C MET A 76 -5.99 3.11 -7.55
N LEU A 77 -7.04 3.63 -8.18
CA LEU A 77 -7.29 3.46 -9.61
C LEU A 77 -6.81 4.72 -10.34
N THR A 78 -6.08 4.57 -11.44
CA THR A 78 -5.52 5.73 -12.17
C THR A 78 -5.61 5.54 -13.68
N ALA A 79 -5.81 6.63 -14.42
CA ALA A 79 -5.71 6.61 -15.87
C ALA A 79 -4.24 6.47 -16.32
N LYS A 80 -4.00 5.78 -17.43
CA LYS A 80 -2.67 5.60 -18.02
C LYS A 80 -2.10 6.97 -18.42
N GLY A 81 -1.06 7.46 -17.76
CA GLY A 81 -0.50 8.71 -18.24
C GLY A 81 0.69 9.35 -17.57
N SER A 82 0.96 9.21 -16.28
CA SER A 82 2.21 9.78 -15.78
C SER A 82 2.79 9.04 -14.57
N VAL A 83 4.07 8.77 -14.66
CA VAL A 83 4.91 8.38 -13.50
C VAL A 83 4.81 9.44 -12.40
N THR A 84 4.56 10.70 -12.75
CA THR A 84 4.32 11.81 -11.83
C THR A 84 3.05 11.63 -11.01
N ASP A 85 1.95 11.13 -11.58
CA ASP A 85 0.71 10.90 -10.84
C ASP A 85 0.81 9.70 -9.91
N ILE A 86 1.55 8.66 -10.33
CA ILE A 86 1.88 7.51 -9.50
C ILE A 86 2.74 7.93 -8.30
N VAL A 87 3.76 8.74 -8.51
CA VAL A 87 4.65 9.26 -7.45
C VAL A 87 3.88 10.18 -6.50
N ALA A 88 3.00 11.04 -7.02
CA ALA A 88 2.12 11.88 -6.19
C ALA A 88 1.12 11.03 -5.39
N GLY A 89 0.54 10.00 -6.00
CA GLY A 89 -0.39 9.07 -5.36
C GLY A 89 0.26 8.27 -4.23
N LEU A 90 1.47 7.79 -4.44
CA LEU A 90 2.24 7.08 -3.40
C LEU A 90 2.67 8.01 -2.26
N GLY A 91 2.97 9.29 -2.56
CA GLY A 91 3.24 10.33 -1.56
C GLY A 91 2.00 10.73 -0.74
N SER A 92 0.78 10.48 -1.24
CA SER A 92 -0.48 10.72 -0.53
C SER A 92 -0.89 9.64 0.46
N GLY A 93 -0.11 8.54 0.57
CA GLY A 93 -0.37 7.46 1.52
C GLY A 93 -1.08 6.23 0.93
N ALA A 94 -1.22 6.12 -0.39
CA ALA A 94 -1.74 4.92 -1.03
C ALA A 94 -0.80 3.71 -0.85
N ASP A 95 -1.40 2.52 -0.74
CA ASP A 95 -0.65 1.27 -0.55
C ASP A 95 -0.34 0.56 -1.87
N ASP A 96 -1.16 0.80 -2.88
CA ASP A 96 -1.03 0.21 -4.21
C ASP A 96 -1.79 1.04 -5.24
N TYR A 97 -1.52 0.78 -6.52
CA TYR A 97 -2.25 1.41 -7.60
C TYR A 97 -2.52 0.40 -8.72
N LEU A 98 -3.56 0.66 -9.49
CA LEU A 98 -3.96 -0.11 -10.64
C LEU A 98 -4.34 0.83 -11.78
N VAL A 99 -3.74 0.62 -12.96
CA VAL A 99 -3.95 1.49 -14.12
C VAL A 99 -5.21 1.07 -14.87
N LYS A 100 -6.10 2.03 -15.17
CA LYS A 100 -7.25 1.86 -16.06
C LYS A 100 -6.82 1.86 -17.54
N PRO A 101 -7.35 0.96 -18.41
CA PRO A 101 -8.25 -0.14 -18.10
C PRO A 101 -7.53 -1.34 -17.47
N PHE A 102 -8.17 -2.04 -16.56
CA PHE A 102 -7.63 -3.19 -15.84
C PHE A 102 -8.52 -4.44 -15.99
N ALA A 103 -7.92 -5.60 -15.84
CA ALA A 103 -8.66 -6.85 -15.69
C ALA A 103 -9.22 -7.00 -14.26
N PHE A 104 -10.44 -7.50 -14.11
CA PHE A 104 -11.04 -7.73 -12.78
C PHE A 104 -10.21 -8.70 -11.94
N ASP A 105 -9.64 -9.74 -12.56
CA ASP A 105 -8.79 -10.72 -11.87
C ASP A 105 -7.53 -10.08 -11.29
N GLU A 106 -6.94 -9.09 -11.96
CA GLU A 106 -5.80 -8.32 -11.46
C GLU A 106 -6.20 -7.49 -10.24
N LEU A 107 -7.32 -6.76 -10.31
CA LEU A 107 -7.86 -6.02 -9.17
C LEU A 107 -8.13 -6.95 -8.00
N LEU A 108 -8.77 -8.09 -8.23
CA LEU A 108 -9.10 -9.07 -7.20
C LEU A 108 -7.86 -9.66 -6.53
N ALA A 109 -6.81 -9.96 -7.30
CA ALA A 109 -5.53 -10.43 -6.76
C ALA A 109 -4.91 -9.39 -5.81
N ARG A 110 -4.94 -8.11 -6.18
CA ARG A 110 -4.47 -6.99 -5.34
C ARG A 110 -5.31 -6.84 -4.07
N VAL A 111 -6.63 -6.87 -4.18
CA VAL A 111 -7.56 -6.85 -3.05
C VAL A 111 -7.26 -7.98 -2.06
N LYS A 112 -7.16 -9.23 -2.54
CA LYS A 112 -6.83 -10.40 -1.71
C LYS A 112 -5.46 -10.26 -1.02
N ALA A 113 -4.46 -9.74 -1.72
CA ALA A 113 -3.13 -9.51 -1.16
C ALA A 113 -3.14 -8.46 -0.02
N ARG A 114 -3.95 -7.39 -0.14
CA ARG A 114 -4.08 -6.36 0.89
C ARG A 114 -4.84 -6.84 2.13
N LEU A 115 -5.94 -7.56 1.93
CA LEU A 115 -6.79 -8.06 3.02
C LEU A 115 -6.14 -9.20 3.81
N ARG A 116 -5.32 -10.06 3.18
CA ARG A 116 -4.60 -11.16 3.85
C ARG A 116 -3.71 -10.69 5.00
N ARG A 117 -3.20 -9.47 4.94
CA ARG A 117 -2.29 -8.91 5.96
C ARG A 117 -2.94 -8.63 7.31
N ARG A 118 -4.25 -8.51 7.39
CA ARG A 118 -4.99 -8.29 8.65
C ARG A 118 -5.16 -9.56 9.51
N GLN A 119 -4.81 -10.75 9.01
CA GLN A 119 -5.06 -12.04 9.69
C GLN A 119 -3.83 -12.71 10.32
N VAL A 120 -2.76 -11.98 10.60
CA VAL A 120 -1.58 -12.59 11.22
C VAL A 120 -1.73 -12.60 12.74
N GLY A 121 -1.79 -13.84 13.30
CA GLY A 121 -1.77 -14.14 14.73
C GLY A 121 -0.50 -13.70 15.46
N GLU A 122 -0.42 -13.96 16.76
CA GLU A 122 0.56 -13.58 17.79
C GLU A 122 1.83 -12.86 17.27
N GLY A 123 1.95 -11.55 17.60
CA GLY A 123 2.94 -10.67 17.04
C GLY A 123 4.37 -11.01 17.36
N GLU A 124 5.16 -11.23 16.33
CA GLU A 124 6.61 -11.34 16.43
C GLU A 124 7.26 -9.96 16.38
N VAL A 125 8.25 -9.71 17.23
CA VAL A 125 9.08 -8.50 17.15
C VAL A 125 10.36 -8.83 16.41
N LEU A 126 10.43 -8.39 15.15
CA LEU A 126 11.66 -8.49 14.35
C LEU A 126 12.64 -7.41 14.81
N ARG A 127 13.95 -7.74 14.85
CA ARG A 127 15.02 -6.82 15.23
C ARG A 127 16.19 -6.89 14.25
N PHE A 128 16.74 -5.73 13.91
CA PHE A 128 17.94 -5.62 13.09
C PHE A 128 18.69 -4.33 13.45
N GLY A 129 19.89 -4.45 14.07
CA GLY A 129 20.61 -3.31 14.63
C GLY A 129 19.72 -2.55 15.63
N ASP A 130 19.57 -1.24 15.40
CA ASP A 130 18.72 -0.34 16.18
C ASP A 130 17.24 -0.33 15.73
N LEU A 131 16.89 -1.11 14.71
CA LEU A 131 15.54 -1.18 14.14
C LEU A 131 14.74 -2.31 14.78
N SER A 132 13.51 -2.04 15.18
CA SER A 132 12.53 -3.02 15.63
C SER A 132 11.18 -2.85 14.94
N LEU A 133 10.51 -3.96 14.64
CA LEU A 133 9.22 -4.02 13.97
C LEU A 133 8.33 -5.05 14.66
N ASN A 134 7.21 -4.61 15.22
CA ASN A 134 6.21 -5.49 15.81
C ASN A 134 5.15 -5.83 14.76
N THR A 135 5.01 -7.11 14.43
CA THR A 135 4.09 -7.56 13.37
C THR A 135 2.63 -7.50 13.77
N ALA A 136 2.30 -7.54 15.08
CA ALA A 136 0.93 -7.45 15.57
C ALA A 136 0.44 -6.01 15.68
N THR A 137 1.22 -5.17 16.37
CA THR A 137 0.84 -3.75 16.58
C THR A 137 1.19 -2.87 15.38
N ARG A 138 1.99 -3.39 14.43
CA ARG A 138 2.57 -2.66 13.29
C ARG A 138 3.45 -1.47 13.70
N GLU A 139 3.87 -1.42 14.96
CA GLU A 139 4.80 -0.41 15.44
C GLU A 139 6.21 -0.68 14.90
N VAL A 140 6.83 0.36 14.37
CA VAL A 140 8.23 0.37 13.94
C VAL A 140 8.99 1.41 14.75
N LYS A 141 10.13 1.02 15.29
CA LYS A 141 11.03 1.92 16.02
C LYS A 141 12.45 1.82 15.49
N ARG A 142 13.16 2.93 15.51
CA ARG A 142 14.60 2.99 15.35
C ARG A 142 15.21 3.64 16.59
N GLY A 143 15.95 2.86 17.39
CA GLY A 143 16.25 3.24 18.76
C GLY A 143 14.96 3.48 19.54
N ASP A 144 14.80 4.68 20.09
CA ASP A 144 13.59 5.10 20.83
C ASP A 144 12.56 5.84 19.96
N GLU A 145 12.90 6.15 18.70
CA GLU A 145 12.06 6.92 17.80
C GLU A 145 11.03 6.02 17.07
N VAL A 146 9.74 6.36 17.19
CA VAL A 146 8.65 5.67 16.47
C VAL A 146 8.58 6.20 15.04
N ILE A 147 8.58 5.29 14.06
CA ILE A 147 8.52 5.61 12.64
C ILE A 147 7.15 5.25 12.08
N ALA A 148 6.41 6.25 11.61
CA ALA A 148 5.12 6.05 10.95
C ALA A 148 5.31 5.55 9.51
N LEU A 149 4.87 4.32 9.26
CA LEU A 149 4.91 3.69 7.93
C LEU A 149 3.49 3.46 7.42
N THR A 150 3.31 3.60 6.11
CA THR A 150 2.11 3.10 5.43
C THR A 150 2.08 1.57 5.44
N ALA A 151 0.92 0.97 5.15
CA ALA A 151 0.79 -0.49 5.11
C ALA A 151 1.78 -1.15 4.14
N GLN A 152 2.10 -0.48 3.04
CA GLN A 152 3.03 -1.01 2.03
C GLN A 152 4.49 -0.85 2.42
N GLU A 153 4.87 0.31 2.99
CA GLU A 153 6.20 0.54 3.54
C GLU A 153 6.50 -0.47 4.66
N PHE A 154 5.52 -0.68 5.55
CA PHE A 154 5.63 -1.68 6.61
C PHE A 154 5.90 -3.07 6.06
N ALA A 155 5.13 -3.51 5.06
CA ALA A 155 5.29 -4.83 4.49
C ALA A 155 6.61 -5.02 3.75
N LEU A 156 7.08 -3.97 3.06
CA LEU A 156 8.40 -4.01 2.41
C LEU A 156 9.50 -4.07 3.48
N LEU A 157 9.39 -3.30 4.55
CA LEU A 157 10.33 -3.35 5.66
C LEU A 157 10.31 -4.70 6.38
N GLU A 158 9.12 -5.24 6.67
CA GLU A 158 8.96 -6.58 7.26
C GLU A 158 9.64 -7.64 6.40
N PHE A 159 9.47 -7.57 5.08
CA PHE A 159 10.10 -8.52 4.17
C PHE A 159 11.62 -8.41 4.20
N PHE A 160 12.19 -7.22 4.27
CA PHE A 160 13.62 -7.01 4.49
C PHE A 160 14.09 -7.56 5.83
N MET A 161 13.37 -7.28 6.91
CA MET A 161 13.75 -7.71 8.26
C MET A 161 13.63 -9.23 8.49
N ARG A 162 12.77 -9.90 7.72
CA ARG A 162 12.72 -11.39 7.70
C ARG A 162 13.83 -12.03 6.88
N ASN A 163 14.55 -11.24 6.08
CA ASN A 163 15.66 -11.73 5.23
C ASN A 163 16.88 -10.80 5.38
N PRO A 164 17.40 -10.60 6.61
CA PRO A 164 18.53 -9.69 6.83
C PRO A 164 19.78 -10.21 6.14
N ARG A 165 20.58 -9.30 5.60
CA ARG A 165 21.85 -9.57 4.88
C ARG A 165 21.70 -10.39 3.60
N GLN A 166 20.47 -10.72 3.19
CA GLN A 166 20.18 -11.40 1.93
C GLN A 166 19.82 -10.38 0.84
N VAL A 167 20.42 -10.53 -0.34
CA VAL A 167 20.02 -9.74 -1.51
C VAL A 167 18.67 -10.25 -2.02
N LEU A 168 17.66 -9.38 -1.96
CA LEU A 168 16.33 -9.67 -2.47
C LEU A 168 16.21 -9.14 -3.91
N LYS A 169 15.95 -10.04 -4.85
CA LYS A 169 15.70 -9.69 -6.26
C LYS A 169 14.39 -8.90 -6.38
N ARG A 170 14.30 -8.02 -7.38
CA ARG A 170 13.11 -7.21 -7.64
C ARG A 170 11.85 -8.07 -7.77
N ASP A 171 11.90 -9.11 -8.60
CA ASP A 171 10.75 -10.00 -8.85
C ASP A 171 10.25 -10.63 -7.54
N ARG A 172 11.15 -11.10 -6.69
CA ARG A 172 10.80 -11.66 -5.38
C ARG A 172 10.19 -10.63 -4.43
N ILE A 173 10.67 -9.37 -4.49
CA ILE A 173 10.08 -8.28 -3.71
C ILE A 173 8.65 -8.00 -4.24
N TYR A 174 8.46 -7.93 -5.55
CA TYR A 174 7.15 -7.75 -6.16
C TYR A 174 6.17 -8.84 -5.76
N GLU A 175 6.54 -10.09 -6.00
CA GLU A 175 5.72 -11.26 -5.66
C GLU A 175 5.30 -11.26 -4.18
N ARG A 176 6.25 -11.00 -3.28
CA ARG A 176 6.00 -11.11 -1.83
C ARG A 176 5.26 -9.91 -1.27
N VAL A 177 5.56 -8.72 -1.73
CA VAL A 177 5.04 -7.47 -1.18
C VAL A 177 3.79 -7.01 -1.91
N TRP A 178 3.70 -7.23 -3.22
CA TRP A 178 2.54 -6.86 -4.06
C TRP A 178 1.69 -8.05 -4.51
N GLY A 179 2.22 -9.28 -4.44
CA GLY A 179 1.43 -10.52 -4.60
C GLY A 179 1.21 -11.00 -6.03
N TYR A 180 1.96 -10.48 -7.01
CA TYR A 180 1.90 -10.89 -8.42
C TYR A 180 3.20 -10.56 -9.15
N ASP A 181 3.41 -11.26 -10.26
CA ASP A 181 4.55 -11.01 -11.16
C ASP A 181 4.29 -9.73 -11.95
N PHE A 182 5.08 -8.71 -11.68
CA PHE A 182 5.05 -7.44 -12.41
C PHE A 182 6.05 -7.55 -13.55
N GLY A 183 5.57 -7.67 -14.79
CA GLY A 183 6.40 -7.73 -15.99
C GLY A 183 7.32 -6.51 -16.16
N GLY A 184 8.35 -6.44 -15.37
CA GLY A 184 9.62 -5.72 -15.60
C GLY A 184 9.67 -4.19 -15.71
N GLU A 185 8.57 -3.46 -15.81
CA GLU A 185 8.60 -2.03 -16.21
C GLU A 185 8.18 -1.00 -15.14
N SER A 186 7.97 -1.40 -13.88
CA SER A 186 7.50 -0.48 -12.85
C SER A 186 8.60 -0.05 -11.88
N ASN A 187 8.76 1.26 -11.69
CA ASN A 187 9.68 1.89 -10.71
C ASN A 187 9.11 1.92 -9.28
N VAL A 188 8.10 1.11 -8.97
CA VAL A 188 7.40 1.12 -7.67
C VAL A 188 8.33 0.80 -6.52
N ILE A 189 9.14 -0.25 -6.66
CA ILE A 189 10.09 -0.64 -5.59
C ILE A 189 11.06 0.49 -5.29
N GLU A 190 11.58 1.17 -6.32
CA GLU A 190 12.50 2.30 -6.18
C GLU A 190 11.88 3.41 -5.33
N VAL A 191 10.62 3.74 -5.58
CA VAL A 191 9.87 4.77 -4.85
C VAL A 191 9.67 4.36 -3.39
N TYR A 192 9.21 3.15 -3.12
CA TYR A 192 9.01 2.68 -1.74
C TYR A 192 10.32 2.51 -0.97
N VAL A 193 11.38 2.06 -1.64
CA VAL A 193 12.73 2.05 -1.04
C VAL A 193 13.21 3.45 -0.72
N LEU A 194 12.94 4.42 -1.59
CA LEU A 194 13.28 5.83 -1.31
C LEU A 194 12.52 6.34 -0.08
N TYR A 195 11.21 6.12 0.01
CA TYR A 195 10.40 6.55 1.16
C TYR A 195 10.86 5.87 2.47
N LEU A 196 11.11 4.56 2.45
CA LEU A 196 11.64 3.85 3.60
C LEU A 196 12.98 4.45 4.05
N ARG A 197 13.92 4.69 3.12
CA ARG A 197 15.20 5.31 3.45
C ARG A 197 15.00 6.68 4.09
N THR A 198 14.17 7.53 3.49
CA THR A 198 13.89 8.87 4.02
C THR A 198 13.37 8.79 5.46
N LYS A 199 12.44 7.89 5.74
CA LYS A 199 11.84 7.74 7.08
C LYS A 199 12.80 7.09 8.08
N LEU A 200 13.50 6.04 7.66
CA LEU A 200 14.47 5.34 8.51
C LEU A 200 15.71 6.20 8.83
N GLU A 201 16.13 7.07 7.90
CA GLU A 201 17.33 7.92 8.04
C GLU A 201 17.01 9.30 8.64
N ALA A 202 15.75 9.64 8.91
CA ALA A 202 15.33 10.97 9.42
C ALA A 202 16.03 11.36 10.74
N GLY A 203 16.23 10.39 11.65
CA GLY A 203 16.97 10.57 12.91
C GLY A 203 18.51 10.62 12.76
N GLY A 204 19.05 10.67 11.53
CA GLY A 204 20.51 10.72 11.28
C GLY A 204 21.23 9.38 11.40
N GLY A 205 20.50 8.27 11.55
CA GLY A 205 21.10 6.93 11.62
C GLY A 205 21.68 6.46 10.28
N PRO A 206 22.58 5.46 10.29
CA PRO A 206 23.21 4.94 9.07
C PRO A 206 22.17 4.28 8.14
N ARG A 207 22.48 4.27 6.85
CA ARG A 207 21.65 3.59 5.86
C ARG A 207 21.63 2.08 6.11
N LEU A 208 20.42 1.50 6.19
CA LEU A 208 20.24 0.06 6.37
C LEU A 208 19.80 -0.65 5.09
N ILE A 209 19.03 0.01 4.21
CA ILE A 209 18.58 -0.59 2.95
C ILE A 209 19.52 -0.16 1.83
N HIS A 210 20.27 -1.09 1.25
CA HIS A 210 21.25 -0.83 0.20
C HIS A 210 20.79 -1.38 -1.15
N THR A 211 21.17 -0.66 -2.23
CA THR A 211 20.93 -1.11 -3.60
C THR A 211 22.07 -1.99 -4.06
N VAL A 212 21.74 -3.18 -4.59
CA VAL A 212 22.66 -4.04 -5.32
C VAL A 212 22.36 -3.85 -6.81
N ARG A 213 23.21 -3.07 -7.49
CA ARG A 213 22.97 -2.65 -8.89
C ARG A 213 22.72 -3.85 -9.78
N GLY A 214 21.69 -3.77 -10.63
CA GLY A 214 21.29 -4.83 -11.56
C GLY A 214 20.63 -6.05 -10.92
N VAL A 215 20.50 -6.13 -9.57
CA VAL A 215 19.97 -7.30 -8.87
C VAL A 215 18.74 -6.94 -8.03
N GLY A 216 18.86 -6.00 -7.09
CA GLY A 216 17.80 -5.68 -6.15
C GLY A 216 18.29 -4.92 -4.92
N TYR A 217 17.82 -5.30 -3.74
CA TYR A 217 18.08 -4.59 -2.49
C TYR A 217 18.45 -5.54 -1.36
N VAL A 218 19.14 -5.02 -0.35
CA VAL A 218 19.56 -5.77 0.83
C VAL A 218 19.45 -4.91 2.09
N LEU A 219 18.94 -5.48 3.18
CA LEU A 219 19.01 -4.90 4.52
C LEU A 219 20.34 -5.33 5.16
N LYS A 220 21.22 -4.39 5.43
CA LYS A 220 22.51 -4.60 6.09
C LYS A 220 22.99 -3.32 6.79
N GLU A 221 23.90 -3.46 7.73
CA GLU A 221 24.71 -2.38 8.31
C GLU A 221 25.85 -2.00 7.38
#